data_563d92a0c176c131a05f3b56810470af
#
_entry.id   563d92a0c176c131a05f3b56810470af
#
_cell.length_a   1.000
_cell.length_b   1.000
_cell.length_c   1.000
_cell.angle_alpha   90.00
_cell.angle_beta   90.00
_cell.angle_gamma   90.00
#
_symmetry.space_group_name_H-M   'P 1'
#
loop_
_entity.id
_entity.type
_entity.pdbx_description
1 polymer ?
#
loop_
_entity_poly.entity_id
_entity_poly.type
_entity_poly.pdbx_seq_one_letter_code
_entity_poly.pdbx_strand_id
1 'polypeptide(L)'
;VYVTATRVEKELQDVPMSVSVMTSEDIKRSPARTIGELLQDVPGVEIRNSGGQGFKRISIRGENPNRVLILIDGQKLVENKSMDGTPLLIDPSNVERVEVIKGPASVLYGSEAIGGVVNIITKKGGDKPIQGEASVAYNGASNGFAESLSAFGGMNGFKYRVSGSYSDQGNLRTPDGEAPNT
;
A
#
# COMPACT_ATOMS: atom_id res chain seq x y z
N VAL A 1 4.52 16.70 -7.84
CA VAL A 1 4.43 15.23 -7.63
C VAL A 1 4.16 14.57 -8.98
N TYR A 2 5.00 13.63 -9.36
CA TYR A 2 4.82 12.83 -10.57
C TYR A 2 4.06 11.56 -10.25
N VAL A 3 3.19 11.15 -11.16
CA VAL A 3 2.41 9.90 -11.06
C VAL A 3 2.72 8.99 -12.25
N THR A 4 2.81 7.70 -11.99
CA THR A 4 3.13 6.67 -12.97
C THR A 4 1.95 5.74 -13.27
N ALA A 5 0.88 5.83 -12.47
CA ALA A 5 -0.34 5.05 -12.67
C ALA A 5 -1.08 5.36 -13.99
N THR A 6 -0.62 6.36 -14.77
CA THR A 6 -1.09 6.66 -16.14
C THR A 6 -0.30 5.92 -17.23
N ARG A 7 0.57 4.97 -16.87
CA ARG A 7 1.56 4.26 -17.70
C ARG A 7 2.70 5.14 -18.23
N VAL A 8 2.59 6.44 -18.09
CA VAL A 8 3.64 7.43 -18.41
C VAL A 8 3.79 8.31 -17.20
N GLU A 9 5.01 8.67 -16.86
CA GLU A 9 5.25 9.61 -15.77
C GLU A 9 4.73 10.99 -16.19
N LYS A 10 3.78 11.55 -15.42
CA LYS A 10 3.18 12.87 -15.63
C LYS A 10 3.12 13.63 -14.32
N GLU A 11 3.14 14.95 -14.40
CA GLU A 11 2.79 15.77 -13.25
C GLU A 11 1.32 15.57 -12.87
N LEU A 12 1.04 15.52 -11.57
CA LEU A 12 -0.30 15.24 -11.05
C LEU A 12 -1.36 16.22 -11.60
N GLN A 13 -0.97 17.49 -11.81
CA GLN A 13 -1.85 18.53 -12.35
C GLN A 13 -2.21 18.33 -13.82
N ASP A 14 -1.41 17.58 -14.58
CA ASP A 14 -1.61 17.33 -16.01
C ASP A 14 -2.40 16.04 -16.29
N VAL A 15 -2.81 15.33 -15.22
CA VAL A 15 -3.58 14.09 -15.35
C VAL A 15 -5.07 14.41 -15.39
N PRO A 16 -5.79 14.12 -16.49
CA PRO A 16 -7.21 14.44 -16.64
C PRO A 16 -8.14 13.50 -15.85
N MET A 17 -7.63 12.90 -14.80
CA MET A 17 -8.36 11.96 -13.93
C MET A 17 -8.19 12.35 -12.48
N SER A 18 -9.15 11.95 -11.63
CA SER A 18 -9.03 12.17 -10.19
C SER A 18 -8.00 11.22 -9.59
N VAL A 19 -6.83 11.73 -9.29
CA VAL A 19 -5.73 10.98 -8.68
C VAL A 19 -5.48 11.46 -7.25
N SER A 20 -5.33 10.53 -6.33
CA SER A 20 -4.81 10.79 -4.99
C SER A 20 -3.45 10.14 -4.85
N VAL A 21 -2.51 10.84 -4.24
CA VAL A 21 -1.17 10.33 -3.97
C VAL A 21 -0.90 10.41 -2.48
N MET A 22 -0.52 9.28 -1.89
CA MET A 22 0.07 9.23 -0.56
C MET A 22 1.59 9.17 -0.71
N THR A 23 2.25 10.17 -0.22
CA THR A 23 3.71 10.29 -0.31
C THR A 23 4.41 9.46 0.76
N SER A 24 5.72 9.27 0.63
CA SER A 24 6.55 8.63 1.66
C SER A 24 6.44 9.30 3.02
N GLU A 25 6.24 10.62 3.06
CA GLU A 25 6.03 11.36 4.31
C GLU A 25 4.66 11.07 4.92
N ASP A 26 3.62 11.00 4.11
CA ASP A 26 2.27 10.66 4.57
C ASP A 26 2.25 9.25 5.16
N ILE A 27 2.92 8.30 4.47
CA ILE A 27 3.05 6.91 4.91
C ILE A 27 3.78 6.84 6.27
N LYS A 28 4.87 7.58 6.44
CA LYS A 28 5.63 7.61 7.70
C LYS A 28 4.86 8.21 8.87
N ARG A 29 3.95 9.15 8.59
CA ARG A 29 3.10 9.79 9.61
C ARG A 29 1.86 8.97 9.94
N SER A 30 1.45 8.09 9.05
CA SER A 30 0.27 7.24 9.26
C SER A 30 0.56 6.17 10.31
N PRO A 31 -0.36 5.91 11.24
CA PRO A 31 -0.26 4.80 12.18
C PRO A 31 -0.58 3.45 11.50
N ALA A 32 -0.87 3.44 10.22
CA ALA A 32 -1.23 2.27 9.45
C ALA A 32 -0.08 1.24 9.42
N ARG A 33 -0.41 -0.01 9.64
CA ARG A 33 0.53 -1.14 9.68
C ARG A 33 0.47 -1.99 8.42
N THR A 34 -0.61 -1.85 7.67
CA THR A 34 -0.83 -2.58 6.43
C THR A 34 -1.19 -1.59 5.32
N ILE A 35 -0.96 -1.99 4.09
CA ILE A 35 -1.40 -1.19 2.93
C ILE A 35 -2.92 -0.98 2.95
N GLY A 36 -3.68 -1.97 3.41
CA GLY A 36 -5.14 -1.82 3.55
C GLY A 36 -5.53 -0.70 4.52
N GLU A 37 -4.89 -0.62 5.69
CA GLU A 37 -5.13 0.47 6.64
C GLU A 37 -4.71 1.82 6.05
N LEU A 38 -3.57 1.87 5.39
CA LEU A 38 -3.08 3.08 4.72
C LEU A 38 -4.07 3.61 3.68
N LEU A 39 -4.67 2.71 2.89
CA LEU A 39 -5.65 3.07 1.87
C LEU A 39 -6.99 3.58 2.44
N GLN A 40 -7.31 3.31 3.71
CA GLN A 40 -8.51 3.86 4.36
C GLN A 40 -8.46 5.37 4.49
N ASP A 41 -7.25 5.94 4.56
CA ASP A 41 -7.07 7.39 4.64
C ASP A 41 -7.26 8.10 3.28
N VAL A 42 -7.40 7.33 2.19
CA VAL A 42 -7.60 7.89 0.84
C VAL A 42 -9.09 8.18 0.62
N PRO A 43 -9.49 9.45 0.40
CA PRO A 43 -10.90 9.78 0.18
C PRO A 43 -11.52 9.02 -0.98
N GLY A 44 -12.67 8.39 -0.75
CA GLY A 44 -13.40 7.61 -1.75
C GLY A 44 -12.88 6.17 -1.93
N VAL A 45 -11.98 5.72 -1.09
CA VAL A 45 -11.57 4.32 -0.97
C VAL A 45 -12.23 3.72 0.26
N GLU A 46 -12.85 2.57 0.09
CA GLU A 46 -13.42 1.76 1.16
C GLU A 46 -12.69 0.44 1.24
N ILE A 47 -12.27 0.07 2.44
CA ILE A 47 -11.61 -1.19 2.71
C ILE A 47 -12.50 -2.03 3.62
N ARG A 48 -12.85 -3.22 3.16
CA ARG A 48 -13.58 -4.19 3.95
C ARG A 48 -12.68 -5.38 4.26
N ASN A 49 -12.65 -5.78 5.51
CA ASN A 49 -11.99 -7.02 5.90
C ASN A 49 -12.82 -8.20 5.36
N SER A 50 -12.16 -9.13 4.70
CA SER A 50 -12.79 -10.30 4.12
C SER A 50 -12.10 -11.55 4.67
N GLY A 51 -12.52 -11.96 5.85
CA GLY A 51 -11.92 -13.13 6.52
C GLY A 51 -10.61 -12.83 7.25
N GLY A 52 -10.00 -13.86 7.83
CA GLY A 52 -8.69 -13.78 8.48
C GLY A 52 -7.53 -13.63 7.50
N GLN A 53 -6.33 -13.42 8.04
CA GLN A 53 -5.07 -13.41 7.27
C GLN A 53 -4.83 -12.23 6.32
N GLY A 54 -5.40 -11.05 6.59
CA GLY A 54 -5.02 -9.83 5.88
C GLY A 54 -5.63 -9.67 4.49
N PHE A 55 -6.59 -10.52 4.10
CA PHE A 55 -7.35 -10.31 2.88
C PHE A 55 -8.23 -9.06 2.99
N LYS A 56 -8.11 -8.17 2.02
CA LYS A 56 -8.84 -6.90 1.98
C LYS A 56 -9.60 -6.78 0.67
N ARG A 57 -10.84 -6.33 0.76
CA ARG A 57 -11.63 -5.91 -0.41
C ARG A 57 -11.54 -4.42 -0.54
N ILE A 58 -10.96 -3.97 -1.63
CA ILE A 58 -10.79 -2.56 -1.94
C ILE A 58 -11.90 -2.15 -2.90
N SER A 59 -12.69 -1.17 -2.51
CA SER A 59 -13.73 -0.54 -3.31
C SER A 59 -13.39 0.94 -3.51
N ILE A 60 -13.55 1.46 -4.71
CA ILE A 60 -13.33 2.86 -5.02
C ILE A 60 -14.68 3.44 -5.48
N ARG A 61 -15.15 4.49 -4.78
CA ARG A 61 -16.44 5.15 -5.05
C ARG A 61 -17.65 4.19 -5.07
N GLY A 62 -17.61 3.16 -4.22
CA GLY A 62 -18.67 2.15 -4.14
C GLY A 62 -18.68 1.11 -5.27
N GLU A 63 -17.70 1.15 -6.19
CA GLU A 63 -17.57 0.14 -7.24
C GLU A 63 -17.16 -1.23 -6.68
N ASN A 64 -17.57 -2.27 -7.39
CA ASN A 64 -17.24 -3.64 -6.98
C ASN A 64 -15.72 -3.84 -6.90
N PRO A 65 -15.18 -4.46 -5.84
CA PRO A 65 -13.74 -4.74 -5.69
C PRO A 65 -13.09 -5.43 -6.90
N ASN A 66 -13.84 -6.28 -7.61
CA ASN A 66 -13.34 -6.95 -8.82
C ASN A 66 -13.06 -6.00 -10.00
N ARG A 67 -13.48 -4.73 -9.89
CA ARG A 67 -13.26 -3.68 -10.87
C ARG A 67 -12.18 -2.69 -10.47
N VAL A 68 -11.51 -2.94 -9.34
CA VAL A 68 -10.36 -2.16 -8.88
C VAL A 68 -9.10 -2.94 -9.19
N LEU A 69 -8.24 -2.35 -10.01
CA LEU A 69 -6.96 -2.94 -10.38
C LEU A 69 -5.89 -2.55 -9.38
N ILE A 70 -5.12 -3.52 -8.91
CA ILE A 70 -3.98 -3.30 -8.04
C ILE A 70 -2.70 -3.55 -8.83
N LEU A 71 -1.80 -2.58 -8.78
CA LEU A 71 -0.49 -2.65 -9.40
C LEU A 71 0.59 -2.54 -8.33
N ILE A 72 1.72 -3.21 -8.56
CA ILE A 72 2.96 -3.04 -7.82
C ILE A 72 4.02 -2.64 -8.83
N ASP A 73 4.60 -1.46 -8.66
CA ASP A 73 5.57 -0.87 -9.60
C ASP A 73 5.08 -0.87 -11.06
N GLY A 74 3.78 -0.61 -11.26
CA GLY A 74 3.14 -0.61 -12.57
C GLY A 74 2.80 -1.99 -13.14
N GLN A 75 3.21 -3.06 -12.46
CA GLN A 75 2.88 -4.44 -12.85
C GLN A 75 1.60 -4.90 -12.17
N LYS A 76 0.70 -5.48 -12.95
CA LYS A 76 -0.55 -6.02 -12.44
C LYS A 76 -0.27 -7.13 -11.45
N LEU A 77 -0.84 -7.01 -10.27
CA LEU A 77 -0.90 -8.11 -9.33
C LEU A 77 -1.83 -9.18 -9.91
N VAL A 78 -1.20 -10.21 -10.50
CA VAL A 78 -1.93 -11.36 -11.04
C VAL A 78 -2.35 -12.21 -9.86
N GLU A 79 -3.52 -11.94 -9.37
CA GLU A 79 -4.08 -12.74 -8.32
C GLU A 79 -5.38 -13.35 -8.75
N ASN A 80 -5.59 -14.57 -8.32
CA ASN A 80 -6.91 -15.13 -8.34
C ASN A 80 -7.82 -14.12 -7.65
N LYS A 81 -8.73 -13.54 -8.40
CA LYS A 81 -9.81 -12.69 -7.87
C LYS A 81 -10.68 -13.58 -6.99
N SER A 82 -10.10 -13.97 -5.85
CA SER A 82 -10.82 -14.70 -4.83
C SER A 82 -11.94 -13.81 -4.32
N MET A 83 -13.07 -14.40 -4.06
CA MET A 83 -14.17 -13.73 -3.37
C MET A 83 -13.73 -13.20 -1.99
N ASP A 84 -12.59 -13.67 -1.50
CA ASP A 84 -12.04 -13.34 -0.18
C ASP A 84 -11.19 -12.05 -0.14
N GLY A 85 -10.86 -11.45 -1.29
CA GLY A 85 -10.11 -10.20 -1.37
C GLY A 85 -8.67 -10.39 -1.86
N THR A 86 -7.89 -9.31 -1.82
CA THR A 86 -6.49 -9.27 -2.28
C THR A 86 -5.55 -9.24 -1.07
N PRO A 87 -4.59 -10.15 -0.97
CA PRO A 87 -3.57 -10.08 0.08
C PRO A 87 -2.62 -8.91 -0.21
N LEU A 88 -2.72 -7.87 0.60
CA LEU A 88 -1.81 -6.73 0.57
C LEU A 88 -0.71 -6.92 1.61
N LEU A 89 0.13 -7.93 1.39
CA LEU A 89 1.20 -8.35 2.31
C LEU A 89 2.48 -7.50 2.22
N ILE A 90 2.43 -6.39 1.48
CA ILE A 90 3.57 -5.47 1.40
C ILE A 90 3.63 -4.66 2.69
N ASP A 91 4.78 -4.65 3.32
CA ASP A 91 5.05 -3.79 4.45
C ASP A 91 5.07 -2.32 4.01
N PRO A 92 4.28 -1.43 4.63
CA PRO A 92 4.27 0.01 4.30
C PRO A 92 5.65 0.65 4.37
N SER A 93 6.56 0.15 5.22
CA SER A 93 7.94 0.65 5.31
C SER A 93 8.74 0.51 4.02
N ASN A 94 8.36 -0.43 3.16
CA ASN A 94 8.97 -0.65 1.84
C ASN A 94 8.31 0.13 0.71
N VAL A 95 7.25 0.90 1.01
CA VAL A 95 6.51 1.69 0.03
C VAL A 95 7.08 3.09 -0.06
N GLU A 96 7.33 3.55 -1.28
CA GLU A 96 7.74 4.92 -1.61
C GLU A 96 6.53 5.86 -1.65
N ARG A 97 5.48 5.43 -2.36
CA ARG A 97 4.21 6.13 -2.46
C ARG A 97 3.10 5.21 -2.95
N VAL A 98 1.88 5.62 -2.73
CA VAL A 98 0.69 4.96 -3.29
C VAL A 98 -0.08 5.96 -4.15
N GLU A 99 -0.38 5.57 -5.37
CA GLU A 99 -1.15 6.35 -6.33
C GLU A 99 -2.52 5.71 -6.52
N VAL A 100 -3.60 6.45 -6.34
CA VAL A 100 -4.98 5.96 -6.51
C VAL A 100 -5.67 6.77 -7.58
N ILE A 101 -5.94 6.15 -8.72
CA ILE A 101 -6.80 6.70 -9.77
C ILE A 101 -8.24 6.33 -9.44
N LYS A 102 -9.10 7.33 -9.31
CA LYS A 102 -10.52 7.16 -8.97
C LYS A 102 -11.39 7.34 -10.18
N GLY A 103 -12.02 6.26 -10.62
CA GLY A 103 -12.90 6.23 -11.79
C GLY A 103 -12.31 5.42 -12.94
N PRO A 104 -12.94 5.43 -14.10
CA PRO A 104 -12.62 4.52 -15.17
C PRO A 104 -11.22 4.78 -15.76
N ALA A 105 -10.34 3.82 -15.55
CA ALA A 105 -9.02 3.76 -16.16
C ALA A 105 -8.93 2.61 -17.19
N SER A 106 -10.08 2.14 -17.66
CA SER A 106 -10.20 1.00 -18.57
C SER A 106 -9.51 1.22 -19.91
N VAL A 107 -9.40 2.46 -20.36
CA VAL A 107 -8.65 2.83 -21.58
C VAL A 107 -7.15 2.49 -21.45
N LEU A 108 -6.61 2.59 -20.23
CA LEU A 108 -5.18 2.33 -19.97
C LEU A 108 -4.92 0.88 -19.53
N TYR A 109 -5.86 0.27 -18.81
CA TYR A 109 -5.64 -0.97 -18.08
C TYR A 109 -6.66 -2.08 -18.37
N GLY A 110 -7.63 -1.82 -19.25
CA GLY A 110 -8.67 -2.78 -19.59
C GLY A 110 -9.85 -2.79 -18.61
N SER A 111 -10.77 -3.72 -18.83
CA SER A 111 -12.07 -3.80 -18.13
C SER A 111 -11.96 -4.01 -16.60
N GLU A 112 -10.82 -4.42 -16.11
CA GLU A 112 -10.60 -4.64 -14.67
C GLU A 112 -10.38 -3.34 -13.90
N ALA A 113 -10.13 -2.22 -14.58
CA ALA A 113 -9.88 -0.91 -14.00
C ALA A 113 -11.06 0.07 -14.19
N ILE A 114 -12.29 -0.43 -14.22
CA ILE A 114 -13.50 0.40 -14.36
C ILE A 114 -13.74 1.22 -13.10
N GLY A 115 -13.54 0.65 -11.92
CA GLY A 115 -13.69 1.33 -10.63
C GLY A 115 -12.51 2.23 -10.29
N GLY A 116 -11.33 1.87 -10.75
CA GLY A 116 -10.10 2.60 -10.52
C GLY A 116 -8.86 1.72 -10.46
N VAL A 117 -7.73 2.36 -10.14
CA VAL A 117 -6.42 1.71 -10.03
C VAL A 117 -5.75 2.14 -8.74
N VAL A 118 -5.19 1.19 -8.02
CA VAL A 118 -4.26 1.40 -6.91
C VAL A 118 -2.89 0.96 -7.36
N ASN A 119 -1.93 1.88 -7.47
CA ASN A 119 -0.56 1.58 -7.84
C ASN A 119 0.36 1.82 -6.65
N ILE A 120 0.96 0.76 -6.16
CA ILE A 120 1.89 0.75 -5.03
C ILE A 120 3.29 0.82 -5.61
N ILE A 121 4.00 1.92 -5.35
CA ILE A 121 5.37 2.12 -5.79
C ILE A 121 6.29 1.76 -4.63
N THR A 122 7.17 0.80 -4.85
CA THR A 122 8.13 0.35 -3.83
C THR A 122 9.37 1.23 -3.79
N LYS A 123 9.98 1.34 -2.63
CA LYS A 123 11.26 2.02 -2.45
C LYS A 123 12.35 1.29 -3.24
N LYS A 124 13.09 2.03 -4.04
CA LYS A 124 14.23 1.50 -4.80
C LYS A 124 15.51 1.54 -3.97
N GLY A 125 16.58 0.95 -4.48
CA GLY A 125 17.91 1.08 -3.91
C GLY A 125 18.40 2.54 -3.93
N GLY A 126 19.30 2.88 -3.01
CA GLY A 126 19.87 4.21 -2.90
C GLY A 126 20.93 4.51 -3.96
N ASP A 127 21.33 5.80 -4.02
CA ASP A 127 22.40 6.25 -4.92
C ASP A 127 23.78 6.21 -4.25
N LYS A 128 23.83 6.04 -2.92
CA LYS A 128 25.08 5.85 -2.17
C LYS A 128 25.41 4.36 -2.06
N PRO A 129 26.69 3.99 -1.92
CA PRO A 129 27.10 2.59 -1.88
C PRO A 129 26.37 1.77 -0.82
N ILE A 130 26.14 2.32 0.37
CA ILE A 130 25.39 1.68 1.44
C ILE A 130 24.63 2.70 2.26
N GLN A 131 23.38 2.40 2.56
CA GLN A 131 22.47 3.18 3.40
C GLN A 131 21.64 2.21 4.23
N GLY A 132 21.15 2.66 5.38
CA GLY A 132 20.29 1.88 6.25
C GLY A 132 19.10 2.71 6.75
N GLU A 133 17.98 2.05 6.99
CA GLU A 133 16.80 2.61 7.63
C GLU A 133 16.32 1.62 8.69
N ALA A 134 16.09 2.09 9.89
CA ALA A 134 15.51 1.30 10.96
C ALA A 134 14.28 2.03 11.51
N SER A 135 13.23 1.28 11.79
CA SER A 135 12.04 1.81 12.45
C SER A 135 11.58 0.89 13.57
N VAL A 136 11.02 1.52 14.59
CA VAL A 136 10.41 0.83 15.72
C VAL A 136 9.06 1.52 15.98
N ALA A 137 8.01 0.73 16.09
CA ALA A 137 6.68 1.23 16.39
C ALA A 137 6.06 0.43 17.54
N TYR A 138 5.39 1.13 18.45
CA TYR A 138 4.62 0.53 19.53
C TYR A 138 3.15 0.94 19.43
N ASN A 139 2.27 -0.02 19.58
CA ASN A 139 0.83 0.22 19.62
C ASN A 139 0.26 -0.14 20.99
N GLY A 140 -0.16 0.88 21.73
CA GLY A 140 -0.75 0.71 23.06
C GLY A 140 -2.10 0.00 23.06
N ALA A 141 -2.88 0.07 21.98
CA ALA A 141 -4.21 -0.56 21.94
C ALA A 141 -4.15 -2.09 21.88
N SER A 142 -3.13 -2.65 21.25
CA SER A 142 -2.92 -4.11 21.15
C SER A 142 -1.69 -4.59 21.92
N ASN A 143 -1.03 -3.69 22.68
CA ASN A 143 0.27 -3.96 23.28
C ASN A 143 1.25 -4.55 22.25
N GLY A 144 1.15 -4.05 21.01
CA GLY A 144 1.87 -4.59 19.87
C GLY A 144 3.17 -3.84 19.61
N PHE A 145 4.17 -4.56 19.14
CA PHE A 145 5.48 -4.05 18.80
C PHE A 145 5.82 -4.42 17.36
N ALA A 146 6.36 -3.48 16.61
CA ALA A 146 6.80 -3.72 15.25
C ALA A 146 8.17 -3.09 15.03
N GLU A 147 9.06 -3.86 14.42
CA GLU A 147 10.40 -3.43 14.04
C GLU A 147 10.59 -3.63 12.55
N SER A 148 11.28 -2.71 11.90
CA SER A 148 11.78 -2.94 10.55
C SER A 148 13.21 -2.47 10.40
N LEU A 149 13.99 -3.22 9.63
CA LEU A 149 15.35 -2.91 9.28
C LEU A 149 15.53 -3.07 7.78
N SER A 150 16.14 -2.09 7.13
CA SER A 150 16.49 -2.21 5.73
C SER A 150 17.90 -1.70 5.45
N ALA A 151 18.58 -2.40 4.55
CA ALA A 151 19.85 -1.98 3.99
C ALA A 151 19.69 -1.83 2.47
N PHE A 152 20.16 -0.73 1.93
CA PHE A 152 20.03 -0.42 0.51
C PHE A 152 21.19 0.42 0.01
N GLY A 153 21.39 0.39 -1.29
CA GLY A 153 22.47 1.18 -1.89
C GLY A 153 22.54 1.01 -3.39
N GLY A 154 23.55 1.66 -3.97
CA GLY A 154 23.83 1.56 -5.39
C GLY A 154 25.26 1.90 -5.71
N MET A 155 25.83 1.18 -6.67
CA MET A 155 27.20 1.40 -7.17
C MET A 155 27.28 0.91 -8.61
N ASN A 156 27.89 1.71 -9.49
CA ASN A 156 28.12 1.36 -10.90
C ASN A 156 26.85 0.93 -11.67
N GLY A 157 25.71 1.59 -11.40
CA GLY A 157 24.44 1.28 -12.05
C GLY A 157 23.66 0.12 -11.45
N PHE A 158 24.25 -0.63 -10.54
CA PHE A 158 23.56 -1.66 -9.76
C PHE A 158 22.96 -1.05 -8.50
N LYS A 159 21.65 -1.30 -8.27
CA LYS A 159 20.94 -0.86 -7.06
C LYS A 159 20.41 -2.08 -6.31
N TYR A 160 20.51 -2.05 -5.00
CA TYR A 160 20.01 -3.12 -4.14
C TYR A 160 19.21 -2.58 -2.97
N ARG A 161 18.27 -3.36 -2.49
CA ARG A 161 17.55 -3.17 -1.24
C ARG A 161 17.23 -4.52 -0.63
N VAL A 162 17.53 -4.66 0.65
CA VAL A 162 17.16 -5.80 1.48
C VAL A 162 16.44 -5.25 2.70
N SER A 163 15.30 -5.80 3.03
CA SER A 163 14.53 -5.39 4.21
C SER A 163 13.96 -6.61 4.93
N GLY A 164 13.83 -6.46 6.24
CA GLY A 164 13.15 -7.42 7.09
C GLY A 164 12.31 -6.66 8.11
N SER A 165 11.15 -7.19 8.42
CA SER A 165 10.27 -6.67 9.47
C SER A 165 9.81 -7.79 10.38
N TYR A 166 9.64 -7.44 11.63
CA TYR A 166 9.04 -8.30 12.65
C TYR A 166 7.93 -7.53 13.33
N SER A 167 6.80 -8.17 13.54
CA SER A 167 5.70 -7.59 14.31
C SER A 167 5.10 -8.63 15.23
N ASP A 168 4.89 -8.22 16.47
CA ASP A 168 4.16 -8.98 17.46
C ASP A 168 2.95 -8.17 17.92
N GLN A 169 1.79 -8.80 18.02
CA GLN A 169 0.55 -8.13 18.37
C GLN A 169 -0.26 -8.99 19.32
N GLY A 170 -0.55 -8.42 20.47
CA GLY A 170 -1.50 -9.01 21.42
C GLY A 170 -2.96 -8.74 21.04
N ASN A 171 -3.85 -9.17 21.87
CA ASN A 171 -5.28 -8.91 21.74
C ASN A 171 -5.60 -7.42 21.82
N LEU A 172 -6.61 -7.00 21.11
CA LEU A 172 -7.12 -5.61 21.16
C LEU A 172 -7.74 -5.37 22.56
N ARG A 173 -7.29 -4.32 23.21
CA ARG A 173 -7.90 -3.87 24.48
C ARG A 173 -9.08 -2.98 24.16
N THR A 174 -10.24 -3.38 24.66
CA THR A 174 -11.50 -2.62 24.57
C THR A 174 -11.96 -2.24 26.00
N PRO A 175 -12.84 -1.24 26.14
CA PRO A 175 -13.41 -0.90 27.44
C PRO A 175 -14.11 -2.07 28.13
N ASP A 176 -14.61 -3.03 27.36
CA ASP A 176 -15.36 -4.21 27.84
C ASP A 176 -14.47 -5.47 28.00
N GLY A 177 -13.15 -5.33 27.79
CA GLY A 177 -12.19 -6.42 27.90
C GLY A 177 -11.27 -6.57 26.70
N GLU A 178 -10.69 -7.76 26.53
CA GLU A 178 -9.81 -8.06 25.38
C GLU A 178 -10.62 -8.73 24.26
N ALA A 179 -10.49 -8.21 23.04
CA ALA A 179 -10.99 -8.85 21.84
C ALA A 179 -9.86 -9.56 21.09
N PRO A 180 -10.06 -10.78 20.57
CA PRO A 180 -9.05 -11.48 19.80
C PRO A 180 -8.66 -10.66 18.56
N ASN A 181 -7.37 -10.60 18.29
CA ASN A 181 -6.85 -10.00 17.08
C ASN A 181 -6.96 -11.07 15.97
N THR A 182 -8.03 -11.00 15.16
CA THR A 182 -8.31 -11.95 14.06
C THR A 182 -7.96 -11.36 12.69
#